data_7d5c3714b98c869fcf440cdd2319f418
#
_entry.id   7d5c3714b98c869fcf440cdd2319f418
#
_cell.length_a   1.000
_cell.length_b   1.000
_cell.length_c   1.000
_cell.angle_alpha   90.00
_cell.angle_beta   90.00
_cell.angle_gamma   90.00
#
_symmetry.space_group_name_H-M   'P 1'
#
loop_
_entity.id
_entity.type
_entity.pdbx_description
1 polymer ?
#
loop_
_entity_poly.entity_id
_entity_poly.type
_entity_poly.pdbx_seq_one_letter_code
_entity_poly.pdbx_strand_id
1 'polypeptide(L)'
;MEQFVVSARKYRPQSFIDVVGQKSITDTLVNSIEKNHLAQALLFCGPRGVGKTTCARILARKINQIGYDDPNEDFSFNIFELDAASNNGVEDIRSIIDQVRIPPQSGKFKVYIIDEVHMLSQAAFNAFLKTLEEPPSHAIFILATTEKHKILPTILSRCQIYDFKRITVKDAKDYLAYIAKDQQVEFEDEALRIIAQKADGAMRDALSIFDRVVSFCGANLTAEAVAENLNVLDYQTYLNVTEFLIDHDIAKVLLEFDHILNKGFDGQHFISGLSSHFRNLMVCKTPDTISLFDLGDDVKERYLEQSKKVQSSWLIQAIECSNTCELNYKSSQNQRLLVELTLMQLASLGAMADLEKKKVISN
;
A
#
# COMPACT_ATOMS: atom_id res chain seq x y z
N MET A 1 32.78 8.24 9.17
CA MET A 1 31.33 8.07 9.42
C MET A 1 30.72 7.61 8.12
N GLU A 2 30.18 6.42 8.05
CA GLU A 2 29.41 6.02 6.89
C GLU A 2 28.19 6.91 6.79
N GLN A 3 27.95 7.43 5.60
CA GLN A 3 26.84 8.33 5.35
C GLN A 3 25.55 7.50 5.43
N PHE A 4 24.62 7.88 6.33
CA PHE A 4 23.33 7.20 6.46
C PHE A 4 22.58 7.23 5.12
N VAL A 5 22.29 6.06 4.58
CA VAL A 5 21.50 5.90 3.36
C VAL A 5 20.16 5.30 3.74
N VAL A 6 19.06 6.00 3.42
CA VAL A 6 17.69 5.52 3.70
C VAL A 6 17.44 4.14 3.07
N SER A 7 16.76 3.26 3.78
CA SER A 7 16.52 1.86 3.36
C SER A 7 15.84 1.76 2.00
N ALA A 8 14.91 2.64 1.69
CA ALA A 8 14.26 2.70 0.37
C ALA A 8 15.22 2.93 -0.81
N ARG A 9 16.43 3.46 -0.55
CA ARG A 9 17.50 3.61 -1.55
C ARG A 9 18.51 2.47 -1.47
N LYS A 10 18.94 2.09 -0.27
CA LYS A 10 19.93 1.04 -0.03
C LYS A 10 19.45 -0.33 -0.55
N TYR A 11 18.18 -0.69 -0.26
CA TYR A 11 17.58 -1.96 -0.63
C TYR A 11 16.71 -1.89 -1.90
N ARG A 12 16.97 -0.89 -2.77
CA ARG A 12 16.28 -0.85 -4.06
C ARG A 12 16.67 -2.04 -4.91
N PRO A 13 15.73 -2.88 -5.38
CA PRO A 13 16.01 -4.03 -6.23
C PRO A 13 16.89 -3.66 -7.44
N GLN A 14 17.90 -4.48 -7.69
CA GLN A 14 18.82 -4.34 -8.83
C GLN A 14 18.52 -5.38 -9.92
N SER A 15 17.84 -6.46 -9.58
CA SER A 15 17.41 -7.51 -10.50
C SER A 15 15.92 -7.81 -10.34
N PHE A 16 15.31 -8.50 -11.32
CA PHE A 16 13.91 -8.88 -11.25
C PHE A 16 13.61 -9.88 -10.11
N ILE A 17 14.58 -10.67 -9.69
CA ILE A 17 14.44 -11.64 -8.59
C ILE A 17 14.25 -10.93 -7.26
N ASP A 18 14.85 -9.76 -7.09
CA ASP A 18 14.79 -8.97 -5.85
C ASP A 18 13.46 -8.20 -5.71
N VAL A 19 12.63 -8.18 -6.75
CA VAL A 19 11.36 -7.43 -6.74
C VAL A 19 10.30 -8.21 -5.97
N VAL A 20 9.90 -7.66 -4.84
CA VAL A 20 8.93 -8.28 -3.92
C VAL A 20 7.50 -8.17 -4.45
N GLY A 21 6.74 -9.26 -4.35
CA GLY A 21 5.28 -9.28 -4.58
C GLY A 21 4.81 -9.11 -6.03
N GLN A 22 5.74 -9.07 -7.02
CA GLN A 22 5.39 -8.83 -8.44
C GLN A 22 5.85 -9.97 -9.37
N LYS A 23 5.95 -11.20 -8.86
CA LYS A 23 6.52 -12.34 -9.60
C LYS A 23 5.91 -12.55 -10.98
N SER A 24 4.58 -12.46 -11.11
CA SER A 24 3.90 -12.65 -12.40
C SER A 24 4.33 -11.62 -13.46
N ILE A 25 4.60 -10.38 -13.05
CA ILE A 25 5.05 -9.31 -13.92
C ILE A 25 6.51 -9.50 -14.28
N THR A 26 7.37 -9.76 -13.28
CA THR A 26 8.80 -9.96 -13.51
C THR A 26 9.06 -11.17 -14.41
N ASP A 27 8.36 -12.29 -14.20
CA ASP A 27 8.46 -13.47 -15.05
C ASP A 27 8.00 -13.17 -16.51
N THR A 28 6.94 -12.39 -16.67
CA THR A 28 6.46 -11.98 -18.01
C THR A 28 7.49 -11.08 -18.70
N LEU A 29 8.09 -10.14 -18.00
CA LEU A 29 9.13 -9.27 -18.55
C LEU A 29 10.39 -10.08 -18.94
N VAL A 30 10.84 -10.99 -18.09
CA VAL A 30 11.98 -11.88 -18.38
C VAL A 30 11.71 -12.72 -19.64
N ASN A 31 10.55 -13.37 -19.71
CA ASN A 31 10.15 -14.16 -20.88
C ASN A 31 10.08 -13.32 -22.16
N SER A 32 9.61 -12.07 -22.08
CA SER A 32 9.54 -11.16 -23.23
C SER A 32 10.92 -10.76 -23.73
N ILE A 33 11.88 -10.60 -22.82
CA ILE A 33 13.29 -10.32 -23.16
C ILE A 33 13.92 -11.55 -23.84
N GLU A 34 13.82 -12.73 -23.22
CA GLU A 34 14.43 -13.97 -23.71
C GLU A 34 13.89 -14.39 -25.09
N LYS A 35 12.59 -14.18 -25.33
CA LYS A 35 11.96 -14.48 -26.61
C LYS A 35 12.11 -13.37 -27.66
N ASN A 36 12.77 -12.27 -27.30
CA ASN A 36 12.88 -11.08 -28.15
C ASN A 36 11.51 -10.54 -28.64
N HIS A 37 10.49 -10.60 -27.77
CA HIS A 37 9.12 -10.16 -28.03
C HIS A 37 8.72 -8.98 -27.11
N LEU A 38 9.66 -8.08 -26.84
CA LEU A 38 9.39 -6.90 -26.05
C LEU A 38 8.72 -5.81 -26.92
N ALA A 39 7.58 -5.31 -26.46
CA ALA A 39 6.91 -4.18 -27.10
C ALA A 39 7.77 -2.89 -26.96
N GLN A 40 7.69 -2.01 -27.98
CA GLN A 40 8.40 -0.73 -27.92
C GLN A 40 7.73 0.30 -27.00
N ALA A 41 6.45 0.10 -26.66
CA ALA A 41 5.75 0.92 -25.68
C ALA A 41 5.12 0.03 -24.59
N LEU A 42 5.51 0.26 -23.35
CA LEU A 42 5.01 -0.45 -22.16
C LEU A 42 4.34 0.56 -21.23
N LEU A 43 3.27 0.12 -20.58
CA LEU A 43 2.57 0.92 -19.57
C LEU A 43 2.49 0.15 -18.24
N PHE A 44 3.17 0.65 -17.23
CA PHE A 44 3.18 0.11 -15.87
C PHE A 44 2.15 0.83 -15.03
N CYS A 45 1.05 0.16 -14.70
CA CYS A 45 -0.05 0.70 -13.91
C CYS A 45 -0.04 0.11 -12.50
N GLY A 46 -0.46 0.89 -11.51
CA GLY A 46 -0.66 0.37 -10.14
C GLY A 46 -0.31 1.38 -9.05
N PRO A 47 -0.59 1.07 -7.78
CA PRO A 47 -0.39 1.97 -6.66
C PRO A 47 1.03 2.51 -6.57
N ARG A 48 1.20 3.59 -5.79
CA ARG A 48 2.53 4.14 -5.49
C ARG A 48 3.35 3.13 -4.68
N GLY A 49 4.68 3.11 -4.86
CA GLY A 49 5.58 2.36 -3.99
C GLY A 49 5.64 0.84 -4.23
N VAL A 50 4.98 0.31 -5.26
CA VAL A 50 4.93 -1.14 -5.57
C VAL A 50 6.02 -1.64 -6.51
N GLY A 51 6.95 -0.76 -6.95
CA GLY A 51 8.12 -1.14 -7.75
C GLY A 51 8.05 -0.82 -9.24
N LYS A 52 7.06 -0.06 -9.75
CA LYS A 52 6.94 0.30 -11.19
C LYS A 52 8.22 0.87 -11.77
N THR A 53 8.70 1.99 -11.24
CA THR A 53 9.92 2.69 -11.71
C THR A 53 11.17 1.84 -11.51
N THR A 54 11.20 1.02 -10.45
CA THR A 54 12.30 0.07 -10.20
C THR A 54 12.34 -1.01 -11.29
N CYS A 55 11.21 -1.63 -11.61
CA CYS A 55 11.13 -2.60 -12.71
C CYS A 55 11.48 -1.98 -14.07
N ALA A 56 11.05 -0.73 -14.31
CA ALA A 56 11.41 0.01 -15.52
C ALA A 56 12.93 0.16 -15.68
N ARG A 57 13.64 0.54 -14.60
CA ARG A 57 15.11 0.66 -14.59
C ARG A 57 15.82 -0.68 -14.78
N ILE A 58 15.33 -1.74 -14.10
CA ILE A 58 15.88 -3.09 -14.26
C ILE A 58 15.71 -3.55 -15.71
N LEU A 59 14.50 -3.35 -16.29
CA LEU A 59 14.22 -3.67 -17.69
C LEU A 59 15.17 -2.94 -18.63
N ALA A 60 15.29 -1.63 -18.47
CA ALA A 60 16.14 -0.77 -19.31
C ALA A 60 17.62 -1.20 -19.31
N ARG A 61 18.15 -1.62 -18.15
CA ARG A 61 19.50 -2.18 -18.04
C ARG A 61 19.58 -3.53 -18.74
N LYS A 62 18.68 -4.47 -18.43
CA LYS A 62 18.70 -5.83 -18.96
C LYS A 62 18.66 -5.89 -20.47
N ILE A 63 17.83 -5.08 -21.12
CA ILE A 63 17.72 -5.09 -22.58
C ILE A 63 18.95 -4.53 -23.29
N ASN A 64 19.68 -3.62 -22.63
CA ASN A 64 20.94 -3.09 -23.17
C ASN A 64 22.15 -3.99 -22.87
N GLN A 65 22.09 -4.84 -21.83
CA GLN A 65 23.12 -5.83 -21.53
C GLN A 65 23.17 -7.01 -22.49
N ILE A 66 22.14 -7.21 -23.31
CA ILE A 66 22.09 -8.34 -24.25
C ILE A 66 23.18 -8.17 -25.31
N GLY A 67 24.16 -9.08 -25.31
CA GLY A 67 25.28 -9.10 -26.26
C GLY A 67 26.54 -8.38 -25.75
N TYR A 68 26.57 -7.99 -24.48
CA TYR A 68 27.76 -7.46 -23.80
C TYR A 68 28.27 -8.45 -22.75
N ASP A 69 29.58 -8.68 -22.72
CA ASP A 69 30.22 -9.65 -21.82
C ASP A 69 30.47 -9.07 -20.42
N ASP A 70 30.57 -7.73 -20.29
CA ASP A 70 30.74 -7.09 -18.98
C ASP A 70 29.38 -6.81 -18.31
N PRO A 71 29.08 -7.50 -17.20
CA PRO A 71 27.84 -7.26 -16.47
C PRO A 71 27.78 -5.88 -15.79
N ASN A 72 28.91 -5.17 -15.68
CA ASN A 72 29.00 -3.84 -15.05
C ASN A 72 29.05 -2.69 -16.05
N GLU A 73 28.86 -2.96 -17.35
CA GLU A 73 28.84 -1.89 -18.34
C GLU A 73 27.73 -0.88 -18.05
N ASP A 74 28.10 0.41 -18.08
CA ASP A 74 27.18 1.49 -17.72
C ASP A 74 26.40 1.97 -18.94
N PHE A 75 25.11 1.64 -18.96
CA PHE A 75 24.15 2.11 -19.96
C PHE A 75 23.37 3.34 -19.50
N SER A 76 23.84 4.08 -18.52
CA SER A 76 23.10 5.26 -17.97
C SER A 76 22.82 6.31 -19.05
N PHE A 77 23.72 6.47 -20.04
CA PHE A 77 23.49 7.37 -21.18
C PHE A 77 22.39 6.94 -22.15
N ASN A 78 21.91 5.71 -22.03
CA ASN A 78 20.82 5.17 -22.84
C ASN A 78 19.48 5.21 -22.13
N ILE A 79 19.45 5.57 -20.84
CA ILE A 79 18.25 5.56 -20.01
C ILE A 79 17.89 6.99 -19.62
N PHE A 80 16.78 7.46 -20.17
CA PHE A 80 16.25 8.80 -19.92
C PHE A 80 15.04 8.71 -19.02
N GLU A 81 15.08 9.38 -17.88
CA GLU A 81 13.97 9.39 -16.93
C GLU A 81 13.35 10.78 -16.86
N LEU A 82 12.05 10.85 -17.02
CA LEU A 82 11.25 12.04 -16.85
C LEU A 82 10.16 11.79 -15.80
N ASP A 83 10.06 12.67 -14.82
CA ASP A 83 8.91 12.74 -13.93
C ASP A 83 7.91 13.76 -14.49
N ALA A 84 6.77 13.26 -14.96
CA ALA A 84 5.72 14.10 -15.53
C ALA A 84 5.01 14.99 -14.49
N ALA A 85 5.17 14.72 -13.19
CA ALA A 85 4.68 15.65 -12.16
C ALA A 85 5.43 16.98 -12.17
N SER A 86 6.73 16.95 -12.52
CA SER A 86 7.59 18.13 -12.60
C SER A 86 7.75 18.68 -14.02
N ASN A 87 7.61 17.83 -15.05
CA ASN A 87 7.85 18.13 -16.46
C ASN A 87 6.65 17.69 -17.32
N ASN A 88 5.57 18.45 -17.27
CA ASN A 88 4.27 18.11 -17.88
C ASN A 88 3.95 18.89 -19.13
N GLY A 89 4.84 19.79 -19.52
CA GLY A 89 4.64 20.69 -20.66
C GLY A 89 4.83 20.01 -22.02
N VAL A 90 4.28 20.65 -23.05
CA VAL A 90 4.45 20.16 -24.42
C VAL A 90 5.90 20.28 -24.91
N GLU A 91 6.65 21.27 -24.42
CA GLU A 91 8.04 21.51 -24.80
C GLU A 91 8.97 20.43 -24.19
N ASP A 92 8.67 19.95 -22.97
CA ASP A 92 9.42 18.86 -22.33
C ASP A 92 9.32 17.59 -23.18
N ILE A 93 8.10 17.26 -23.61
CA ILE A 93 7.84 16.08 -24.46
C ILE A 93 8.44 16.26 -25.87
N ARG A 94 8.40 17.46 -26.44
CA ARG A 94 9.07 17.72 -27.74
C ARG A 94 10.58 17.50 -27.66
N SER A 95 11.22 17.95 -26.60
CA SER A 95 12.63 17.70 -26.36
C SER A 95 12.97 16.21 -26.35
N ILE A 96 12.11 15.39 -25.69
CA ILE A 96 12.25 13.92 -25.72
C ILE A 96 12.08 13.39 -27.15
N ILE A 97 11.05 13.81 -27.87
CA ILE A 97 10.77 13.36 -29.25
C ILE A 97 11.96 13.64 -30.18
N ASP A 98 12.62 14.78 -30.04
CA ASP A 98 13.79 15.10 -30.84
C ASP A 98 15.00 14.23 -30.48
N GLN A 99 15.21 13.94 -29.19
CA GLN A 99 16.25 13.03 -28.72
C GLN A 99 16.02 11.57 -29.15
N VAL A 100 14.75 11.13 -29.25
CA VAL A 100 14.37 9.79 -29.68
C VAL A 100 14.85 9.48 -31.10
N ARG A 101 14.92 10.47 -31.98
CA ARG A 101 15.35 10.32 -33.38
C ARG A 101 16.82 9.96 -33.53
N ILE A 102 17.62 10.24 -32.51
CA ILE A 102 19.08 9.99 -32.52
C ILE A 102 19.33 8.59 -31.97
N PRO A 103 19.95 7.66 -32.72
CA PRO A 103 20.26 6.33 -32.22
C PRO A 103 21.26 6.35 -31.05
N PRO A 104 21.31 5.28 -30.21
CA PRO A 104 22.29 5.20 -29.13
C PRO A 104 23.72 5.10 -29.68
N GLN A 105 24.67 5.64 -28.90
CA GLN A 105 26.09 5.54 -29.23
C GLN A 105 26.70 4.19 -28.80
N SER A 106 26.21 3.64 -27.70
CA SER A 106 26.52 2.31 -27.17
C SER A 106 25.21 1.60 -26.79
N GLY A 107 25.20 0.27 -26.66
CA GLY A 107 23.99 -0.48 -26.39
C GLY A 107 23.06 -0.59 -27.60
N LYS A 108 21.98 -1.31 -27.41
CA LYS A 108 21.02 -1.61 -28.48
C LYS A 108 19.85 -0.65 -28.53
N PHE A 109 19.40 -0.18 -27.34
CA PHE A 109 18.19 0.59 -27.20
C PHE A 109 18.41 1.89 -26.41
N LYS A 110 17.69 2.94 -26.78
CA LYS A 110 17.41 4.10 -25.92
C LYS A 110 16.09 3.87 -25.22
N VAL A 111 16.09 3.95 -23.90
CA VAL A 111 14.91 3.71 -23.08
C VAL A 111 14.44 5.00 -22.43
N TYR A 112 13.20 5.35 -22.64
CA TYR A 112 12.56 6.53 -22.08
C TYR A 112 11.55 6.10 -21.02
N ILE A 113 11.85 6.38 -19.76
CA ILE A 113 10.99 6.11 -18.60
C ILE A 113 10.26 7.40 -18.26
N ILE A 114 8.95 7.43 -18.41
CA ILE A 114 8.10 8.56 -18.04
C ILE A 114 7.25 8.15 -16.85
N ASP A 115 7.60 8.67 -15.67
CA ASP A 115 6.87 8.39 -14.43
C ASP A 115 5.70 9.36 -14.26
N GLU A 116 4.65 8.90 -13.60
CA GLU A 116 3.36 9.61 -13.38
C GLU A 116 2.79 10.23 -14.67
N VAL A 117 2.83 9.46 -15.76
CA VAL A 117 2.49 9.92 -17.11
C VAL A 117 1.08 10.54 -17.21
N HIS A 118 0.16 10.22 -16.30
CA HIS A 118 -1.17 10.83 -16.23
C HIS A 118 -1.15 12.33 -15.88
N MET A 119 0.00 12.86 -15.41
CA MET A 119 0.20 14.28 -15.11
C MET A 119 0.54 15.13 -16.34
N LEU A 120 0.84 14.50 -17.48
CA LEU A 120 1.10 15.23 -18.72
C LEU A 120 -0.12 16.04 -19.17
N SER A 121 0.14 17.24 -19.68
CA SER A 121 -0.90 18.04 -20.29
C SER A 121 -1.49 17.38 -21.54
N GLN A 122 -2.73 17.68 -21.88
CA GLN A 122 -3.40 17.17 -23.09
C GLN A 122 -2.58 17.44 -24.37
N ALA A 123 -1.96 18.63 -24.45
CA ALA A 123 -1.11 19.00 -25.58
C ALA A 123 0.18 18.15 -25.63
N ALA A 124 0.78 17.85 -24.48
CA ALA A 124 1.94 16.96 -24.38
C ALA A 124 1.58 15.53 -24.79
N PHE A 125 0.46 14.98 -24.32
CA PHE A 125 -0.04 13.68 -24.76
C PHE A 125 -0.24 13.63 -26.28
N ASN A 126 -0.90 14.61 -26.87
CA ASN A 126 -1.15 14.64 -28.31
C ASN A 126 0.14 14.71 -29.13
N ALA A 127 1.16 15.46 -28.67
CA ALA A 127 2.46 15.50 -29.31
C ALA A 127 3.18 14.15 -29.26
N PHE A 128 2.98 13.38 -28.17
CA PHE A 128 3.64 12.09 -27.95
C PHE A 128 2.99 10.94 -28.73
N LEU A 129 1.68 11.02 -29.03
CA LEU A 129 0.92 9.95 -29.71
C LEU A 129 1.60 9.47 -31.00
N LYS A 130 2.05 10.40 -31.86
CA LYS A 130 2.69 10.05 -33.14
C LYS A 130 3.95 9.21 -32.93
N THR A 131 4.75 9.54 -31.92
CA THR A 131 5.98 8.79 -31.59
C THR A 131 5.68 7.42 -31.00
N LEU A 132 4.57 7.26 -30.29
CA LEU A 132 4.12 5.96 -29.77
C LEU A 132 3.49 5.09 -30.86
N GLU A 133 2.93 5.68 -31.92
CA GLU A 133 2.39 4.93 -33.08
C GLU A 133 3.50 4.32 -33.92
N GLU A 134 4.52 5.10 -34.22
CA GLU A 134 5.65 4.73 -35.08
C GLU A 134 6.99 5.02 -34.37
N PRO A 135 7.30 4.28 -33.29
CA PRO A 135 8.54 4.49 -32.58
C PRO A 135 9.74 4.03 -33.42
N PRO A 136 10.88 4.76 -33.41
CA PRO A 136 12.12 4.27 -34.01
C PRO A 136 12.50 2.90 -33.43
N SER A 137 13.08 2.04 -34.26
CA SER A 137 13.42 0.65 -33.88
C SER A 137 14.34 0.51 -32.67
N HIS A 138 15.12 1.55 -32.39
CA HIS A 138 16.05 1.64 -31.25
C HIS A 138 15.44 2.28 -30.00
N ALA A 139 14.18 2.74 -30.06
CA ALA A 139 13.54 3.42 -28.93
C ALA A 139 12.53 2.48 -28.22
N ILE A 140 12.59 2.49 -26.88
CA ILE A 140 11.62 1.81 -26.01
C ILE A 140 11.08 2.83 -25.01
N PHE A 141 9.76 2.88 -24.91
CA PHE A 141 9.05 3.75 -23.97
C PHE A 141 8.46 2.91 -22.83
N ILE A 142 8.74 3.30 -21.61
CA ILE A 142 8.17 2.72 -20.39
C ILE A 142 7.43 3.82 -19.67
N LEU A 143 6.12 3.82 -19.79
CA LEU A 143 5.24 4.77 -19.13
C LEU A 143 4.82 4.18 -17.78
N ALA A 144 4.85 4.96 -16.71
CA ALA A 144 4.36 4.52 -15.41
C ALA A 144 3.26 5.46 -14.90
N THR A 145 2.23 4.90 -14.27
CA THR A 145 1.12 5.68 -13.71
C THR A 145 0.54 5.04 -12.47
N THR A 146 0.09 5.87 -11.53
CA THR A 146 -0.74 5.44 -10.41
C THR A 146 -2.23 5.47 -10.74
N GLU A 147 -2.65 6.18 -11.80
CA GLU A 147 -4.04 6.41 -12.16
C GLU A 147 -4.32 5.99 -13.61
N LYS A 148 -4.46 4.68 -13.83
CA LYS A 148 -4.75 4.07 -15.15
C LYS A 148 -5.98 4.68 -15.81
N HIS A 149 -7.01 5.01 -15.03
CA HIS A 149 -8.27 5.56 -15.52
C HIS A 149 -8.14 6.98 -16.13
N LYS A 150 -7.05 7.71 -15.82
CA LYS A 150 -6.75 9.01 -16.41
C LYS A 150 -5.98 8.92 -17.74
N ILE A 151 -5.51 7.73 -18.11
CA ILE A 151 -4.77 7.53 -19.36
C ILE A 151 -5.74 7.44 -20.53
N LEU A 152 -5.44 8.17 -21.59
CA LEU A 152 -6.27 8.19 -22.81
C LEU A 152 -6.36 6.78 -23.43
N PRO A 153 -7.55 6.36 -23.91
CA PRO A 153 -7.73 5.09 -24.61
C PRO A 153 -6.79 4.91 -25.80
N THR A 154 -6.45 6.02 -26.46
CA THR A 154 -5.49 6.05 -27.58
C THR A 154 -4.08 5.65 -27.19
N ILE A 155 -3.64 5.92 -25.95
CA ILE A 155 -2.37 5.45 -25.39
C ILE A 155 -2.49 3.98 -24.98
N LEU A 156 -3.57 3.63 -24.26
CA LEU A 156 -3.81 2.26 -23.79
C LEU A 156 -3.77 1.22 -24.94
N SER A 157 -4.30 1.59 -26.09
CA SER A 157 -4.35 0.70 -27.27
C SER A 157 -2.99 0.50 -27.96
N ARG A 158 -1.97 1.30 -27.60
CA ARG A 158 -0.62 1.26 -28.21
C ARG A 158 0.44 0.73 -27.27
N CYS A 159 0.10 0.52 -26.00
CA CYS A 159 1.03 0.06 -24.99
C CYS A 159 0.72 -1.37 -24.55
N GLN A 160 1.75 -2.15 -24.29
CA GLN A 160 1.61 -3.37 -23.54
C GLN A 160 1.45 -3.02 -22.05
N ILE A 161 0.32 -3.43 -21.46
CA ILE A 161 -0.06 -3.00 -20.11
C ILE A 161 0.37 -4.05 -19.09
N TYR A 162 0.99 -3.59 -18.00
CA TYR A 162 1.38 -4.39 -16.83
C TYR A 162 0.74 -3.80 -15.58
N ASP A 163 -0.17 -4.54 -14.97
CA ASP A 163 -0.93 -4.10 -13.79
C ASP A 163 -0.24 -4.58 -12.50
N PHE A 164 0.53 -3.70 -11.86
CA PHE A 164 1.20 -3.94 -10.58
C PHE A 164 0.17 -3.97 -9.44
N LYS A 165 0.29 -4.97 -8.59
CA LYS A 165 -0.59 -5.16 -7.44
C LYS A 165 0.01 -4.57 -6.16
N ARG A 166 -0.83 -4.32 -5.17
CA ARG A 166 -0.36 -4.08 -3.81
C ARG A 166 0.43 -5.30 -3.32
N ILE A 167 1.51 -5.03 -2.60
CA ILE A 167 2.33 -6.08 -1.99
C ILE A 167 1.57 -6.61 -0.78
N THR A 168 1.51 -7.91 -0.60
CA THR A 168 0.83 -8.51 0.54
C THR A 168 1.54 -8.15 1.85
N VAL A 169 0.80 -8.13 2.96
CA VAL A 169 1.38 -7.90 4.30
C VAL A 169 2.45 -8.93 4.59
N LYS A 170 2.25 -10.18 4.18
CA LYS A 170 3.21 -11.27 4.34
C LYS A 170 4.51 -10.98 3.59
N ASP A 171 4.43 -10.67 2.29
CA ASP A 171 5.62 -10.40 1.47
C ASP A 171 6.39 -9.18 1.99
N ALA A 172 5.67 -8.13 2.40
CA ALA A 172 6.27 -6.93 2.97
C ALA A 172 6.97 -7.22 4.30
N LYS A 173 6.31 -7.97 5.20
CA LYS A 173 6.88 -8.40 6.49
C LYS A 173 8.14 -9.25 6.29
N ASP A 174 8.07 -10.24 5.42
CA ASP A 174 9.20 -11.15 5.16
C ASP A 174 10.41 -10.38 4.62
N TYR A 175 10.17 -9.38 3.76
CA TYR A 175 11.24 -8.52 3.26
C TYR A 175 11.79 -7.57 4.33
N LEU A 176 10.94 -6.99 5.18
CA LEU A 176 11.39 -6.20 6.32
C LEU A 176 12.22 -7.04 7.31
N ALA A 177 11.87 -8.32 7.53
CA ALA A 177 12.64 -9.23 8.36
C ALA A 177 14.04 -9.51 7.78
N TYR A 178 14.14 -9.65 6.45
CA TYR A 178 15.42 -9.75 5.76
C TYR A 178 16.29 -8.50 6.02
N ILE A 179 15.71 -7.30 5.87
CA ILE A 179 16.42 -6.03 6.07
C ILE A 179 16.82 -5.82 7.53
N ALA A 180 15.94 -6.15 8.48
CA ALA A 180 16.24 -6.04 9.91
C ALA A 180 17.45 -6.92 10.29
N LYS A 181 17.52 -8.14 9.76
CA LYS A 181 18.68 -9.04 9.95
C LYS A 181 19.96 -8.47 9.33
N ASP A 182 19.89 -7.90 8.12
CA ASP A 182 21.05 -7.27 7.47
C ASP A 182 21.56 -6.06 8.25
N GLN A 183 20.66 -5.32 8.88
CA GLN A 183 20.98 -4.16 9.73
C GLN A 183 21.27 -4.52 11.19
N GLN A 184 21.22 -5.80 11.57
CA GLN A 184 21.43 -6.28 12.94
C GLN A 184 20.43 -5.67 13.94
N VAL A 185 19.18 -5.48 13.52
CA VAL A 185 18.07 -5.00 14.34
C VAL A 185 17.30 -6.22 14.84
N GLU A 186 17.15 -6.35 16.16
CA GLU A 186 16.26 -7.34 16.77
C GLU A 186 14.80 -6.90 16.61
N PHE A 187 13.91 -7.86 16.39
CA PHE A 187 12.50 -7.53 16.13
C PHE A 187 11.55 -8.63 16.57
N GLU A 188 10.39 -8.24 17.01
CA GLU A 188 9.23 -9.10 17.13
C GLU A 188 8.51 -9.20 15.77
N ASP A 189 8.03 -10.39 15.42
CA ASP A 189 7.33 -10.65 14.15
C ASP A 189 6.10 -9.74 13.98
N GLU A 190 5.40 -9.47 15.10
CA GLU A 190 4.27 -8.57 15.18
C GLU A 190 4.64 -7.11 14.90
N ALA A 191 5.80 -6.65 15.35
CA ALA A 191 6.30 -5.31 15.07
C ALA A 191 6.43 -5.04 13.56
N LEU A 192 7.04 -5.99 12.84
CA LEU A 192 7.18 -5.89 11.38
C LEU A 192 5.83 -5.99 10.66
N ARG A 193 4.91 -6.78 11.20
CA ARG A 193 3.56 -6.88 10.67
C ARG A 193 2.79 -5.56 10.77
N ILE A 194 2.87 -4.88 11.91
CA ILE A 194 2.28 -3.54 12.10
C ILE A 194 2.82 -2.55 11.05
N ILE A 195 4.15 -2.55 10.82
CA ILE A 195 4.78 -1.71 9.79
C ILE A 195 4.24 -2.05 8.40
N ALA A 196 4.19 -3.34 8.04
CA ALA A 196 3.70 -3.80 6.74
C ALA A 196 2.22 -3.44 6.51
N GLN A 197 1.37 -3.57 7.53
CA GLN A 197 -0.04 -3.16 7.47
C GLN A 197 -0.19 -1.66 7.27
N LYS A 198 0.58 -0.85 8.02
CA LYS A 198 0.54 0.61 7.93
C LYS A 198 0.98 1.12 6.56
N ALA A 199 1.85 0.39 5.87
CA ALA A 199 2.34 0.73 4.53
C ALA A 199 1.33 0.44 3.40
N ASP A 200 0.22 -0.25 3.69
CA ASP A 200 -0.89 -0.52 2.77
C ASP A 200 -0.42 -1.05 1.39
N GLY A 201 0.53 -1.99 1.41
CA GLY A 201 1.05 -2.65 0.22
C GLY A 201 2.04 -1.84 -0.61
N ALA A 202 2.56 -0.72 -0.09
CA ALA A 202 3.60 0.10 -0.71
C ALA A 202 4.96 -0.18 -0.06
N MET A 203 5.87 -0.92 -0.71
CA MET A 203 7.18 -1.27 -0.14
C MET A 203 8.03 -0.04 0.19
N ARG A 204 7.97 1.01 -0.64
CA ARG A 204 8.71 2.25 -0.38
C ARG A 204 8.28 2.89 0.95
N ASP A 205 6.98 2.87 1.23
CA ASP A 205 6.44 3.44 2.46
C ASP A 205 6.74 2.51 3.65
N ALA A 206 6.70 1.18 3.47
CA ALA A 206 7.13 0.21 4.47
C ALA A 206 8.57 0.44 4.92
N LEU A 207 9.49 0.65 3.98
CA LEU A 207 10.89 0.92 4.26
C LEU A 207 11.09 2.28 4.94
N SER A 208 10.34 3.31 4.54
CA SER A 208 10.41 4.63 5.17
C SER A 208 9.86 4.61 6.60
N ILE A 209 8.80 3.85 6.84
CA ILE A 209 8.25 3.61 8.18
C ILE A 209 9.25 2.83 9.02
N PHE A 210 9.85 1.78 8.47
CA PHE A 210 10.85 0.97 9.15
C PHE A 210 12.04 1.83 9.62
N ASP A 211 12.63 2.64 8.73
CA ASP A 211 13.74 3.55 9.08
C ASP A 211 13.37 4.50 10.22
N ARG A 212 12.16 5.08 10.17
CA ARG A 212 11.66 5.95 11.22
C ARG A 212 11.52 5.23 12.56
N VAL A 213 10.95 4.03 12.55
CA VAL A 213 10.73 3.24 13.75
C VAL A 213 12.07 2.78 14.36
N VAL A 214 13.01 2.31 13.53
CA VAL A 214 14.37 1.94 13.99
C VAL A 214 15.08 3.14 14.60
N SER A 215 14.93 4.32 14.00
CA SER A 215 15.51 5.56 14.57
C SER A 215 14.93 5.94 15.93
N PHE A 216 13.67 5.58 16.21
CA PHE A 216 12.99 5.84 17.46
C PHE A 216 13.25 4.77 18.54
N CYS A 217 13.07 3.49 18.16
CA CYS A 217 13.17 2.35 19.10
C CYS A 217 14.63 1.85 19.31
N GLY A 218 15.55 2.27 18.44
CA GLY A 218 16.92 1.71 18.44
C GLY A 218 16.97 0.32 17.82
N ALA A 219 17.85 -0.53 18.36
CA ALA A 219 18.15 -1.85 17.79
C ALA A 219 17.16 -2.96 18.20
N ASN A 220 16.10 -2.66 18.94
CA ASN A 220 15.10 -3.63 19.39
C ASN A 220 13.68 -3.15 19.07
N LEU A 221 13.03 -3.77 18.10
CA LEU A 221 11.67 -3.44 17.65
C LEU A 221 10.65 -4.34 18.34
N THR A 222 10.07 -3.85 19.44
CA THR A 222 8.92 -4.50 20.08
C THR A 222 7.61 -4.03 19.42
N ALA A 223 6.57 -4.88 19.43
CA ALA A 223 5.26 -4.56 18.89
C ALA A 223 4.65 -3.31 19.58
N GLU A 224 4.83 -3.20 20.89
CA GLU A 224 4.33 -2.07 21.68
C GLU A 224 4.97 -0.75 21.27
N ALA A 225 6.32 -0.68 21.18
CA ALA A 225 7.04 0.54 20.81
C ALA A 225 6.73 0.96 19.36
N VAL A 226 6.57 -0.02 18.45
CA VAL A 226 6.17 0.24 17.06
C VAL A 226 4.74 0.78 16.98
N ALA A 227 3.80 0.17 17.70
CA ALA A 227 2.40 0.61 17.74
C ALA A 227 2.29 2.05 18.29
N GLU A 228 3.02 2.36 19.38
CA GLU A 228 3.09 3.69 19.94
C GLU A 228 3.65 4.72 18.94
N ASN A 229 4.81 4.43 18.32
CA ASN A 229 5.43 5.34 17.33
C ASN A 229 4.56 5.60 16.12
N LEU A 230 3.83 4.58 15.64
CA LEU A 230 2.98 4.68 14.47
C LEU A 230 1.55 5.17 14.78
N ASN A 231 1.26 5.47 16.04
CA ASN A 231 -0.10 5.76 16.51
C ASN A 231 -1.11 4.70 16.04
N VAL A 232 -0.75 3.42 16.21
CA VAL A 232 -1.60 2.27 15.91
C VAL A 232 -2.04 1.68 17.24
N LEU A 233 -3.33 1.69 17.51
CA LEU A 233 -3.88 1.01 18.68
C LEU A 233 -3.71 -0.50 18.50
N ASP A 234 -3.32 -1.16 19.58
CA ASP A 234 -3.21 -2.60 19.60
C ASP A 234 -4.60 -3.27 19.49
N TYR A 235 -4.61 -4.50 19.00
CA TYR A 235 -5.83 -5.27 18.85
C TYR A 235 -6.50 -5.56 20.22
N GLN A 236 -5.73 -5.59 21.32
CA GLN A 236 -6.25 -5.83 22.65
C GLN A 236 -7.17 -4.70 23.11
N THR A 237 -6.82 -3.46 22.81
CA THR A 237 -7.67 -2.28 23.09
C THR A 237 -9.04 -2.41 22.41
N TYR A 238 -9.05 -2.82 21.11
CA TYR A 238 -10.32 -3.02 20.41
C TYR A 238 -11.13 -4.19 20.94
N LEU A 239 -10.48 -5.29 21.34
CA LEU A 239 -11.14 -6.42 22.02
C LEU A 239 -11.79 -5.97 23.32
N ASN A 240 -11.08 -5.20 24.15
CA ASN A 240 -11.60 -4.70 25.44
C ASN A 240 -12.77 -3.74 25.23
N VAL A 241 -12.64 -2.76 24.34
CA VAL A 241 -13.73 -1.83 24.01
C VAL A 241 -14.97 -2.58 23.52
N THR A 242 -14.78 -3.57 22.65
CA THR A 242 -15.89 -4.38 22.14
C THR A 242 -16.56 -5.19 23.26
N GLU A 243 -15.82 -5.71 24.22
CA GLU A 243 -16.37 -6.41 25.39
C GLU A 243 -17.23 -5.45 26.24
N PHE A 244 -16.74 -4.23 26.51
CA PHE A 244 -17.54 -3.21 27.21
C PHE A 244 -18.80 -2.79 26.43
N LEU A 245 -18.72 -2.74 25.09
CA LEU A 245 -19.89 -2.45 24.24
C LEU A 245 -20.96 -3.57 24.32
N ILE A 246 -20.52 -4.84 24.33
CA ILE A 246 -21.40 -6.02 24.46
C ILE A 246 -22.06 -6.05 25.84
N ASP A 247 -21.31 -5.69 26.88
CA ASP A 247 -21.78 -5.63 28.26
C ASP A 247 -22.64 -4.38 28.55
N HIS A 248 -22.86 -3.51 27.56
CA HIS A 248 -23.60 -2.26 27.68
C HIS A 248 -23.02 -1.28 28.71
N ASP A 249 -21.71 -1.39 29.05
CA ASP A 249 -21.04 -0.56 30.04
C ASP A 249 -20.51 0.74 29.40
N ILE A 250 -21.43 1.68 29.17
CA ILE A 250 -21.14 2.98 28.57
C ILE A 250 -20.02 3.70 29.35
N ALA A 251 -20.01 3.59 30.69
CA ALA A 251 -19.03 4.30 31.50
C ALA A 251 -17.58 3.80 31.19
N LYS A 252 -17.37 2.49 31.14
CA LYS A 252 -16.05 1.92 30.78
C LYS A 252 -15.63 2.27 29.37
N VAL A 253 -16.57 2.20 28.41
CA VAL A 253 -16.29 2.58 27.01
C VAL A 253 -15.78 4.01 26.90
N LEU A 254 -16.46 4.96 27.57
CA LEU A 254 -16.05 6.38 27.55
C LEU A 254 -14.73 6.63 28.26
N LEU A 255 -14.48 5.97 29.40
CA LEU A 255 -13.20 6.07 30.12
C LEU A 255 -12.04 5.50 29.30
N GLU A 256 -12.26 4.35 28.61
CA GLU A 256 -11.23 3.78 27.74
C GLU A 256 -10.95 4.69 26.54
N PHE A 257 -11.98 5.29 25.94
CA PHE A 257 -11.80 6.27 24.87
C PHE A 257 -11.04 7.51 25.36
N ASP A 258 -11.35 8.05 26.55
CA ASP A 258 -10.59 9.16 27.13
C ASP A 258 -9.12 8.77 27.37
N HIS A 259 -8.86 7.56 27.85
CA HIS A 259 -7.49 7.05 28.01
C HIS A 259 -6.73 6.97 26.68
N ILE A 260 -7.40 6.51 25.60
CA ILE A 260 -6.83 6.47 24.26
C ILE A 260 -6.46 7.88 23.77
N LEU A 261 -7.36 8.85 23.94
CA LEU A 261 -7.07 10.25 23.58
C LEU A 261 -5.91 10.84 24.39
N ASN A 262 -5.84 10.55 25.70
CA ASN A 262 -4.76 11.03 26.57
C ASN A 262 -3.40 10.42 26.23
N LYS A 263 -3.36 9.24 25.62
CA LYS A 263 -2.15 8.64 25.02
C LYS A 263 -1.75 9.29 23.68
N GLY A 264 -2.50 10.27 23.18
CA GLY A 264 -2.20 11.00 21.94
C GLY A 264 -2.76 10.34 20.65
N PHE A 265 -3.62 9.34 20.78
CA PHE A 265 -4.27 8.75 19.61
C PHE A 265 -5.39 9.66 19.09
N ASP A 266 -5.57 9.64 17.78
CA ASP A 266 -6.62 10.40 17.09
C ASP A 266 -7.95 9.63 17.07
N GLY A 267 -9.06 10.34 17.36
CA GLY A 267 -10.38 9.74 17.40
C GLY A 267 -10.86 9.19 16.05
N GLN A 268 -10.45 9.75 14.92
CA GLN A 268 -10.75 9.23 13.59
C GLN A 268 -10.10 7.87 13.37
N HIS A 269 -8.81 7.76 13.71
CA HIS A 269 -8.08 6.50 13.61
C HIS A 269 -8.65 5.42 14.54
N PHE A 270 -9.09 5.81 15.75
CA PHE A 270 -9.75 4.90 16.67
C PHE A 270 -11.05 4.33 16.08
N ILE A 271 -11.95 5.17 15.56
CA ILE A 271 -13.22 4.73 14.98
C ILE A 271 -13.01 3.87 13.72
N SER A 272 -12.08 4.25 12.83
CA SER A 272 -11.74 3.46 11.65
C SER A 272 -11.16 2.09 12.01
N GLY A 273 -10.31 2.04 13.04
CA GLY A 273 -9.78 0.80 13.58
C GLY A 273 -10.87 -0.07 14.23
N LEU A 274 -11.81 0.54 14.96
CA LEU A 274 -12.94 -0.17 15.57
C LEU A 274 -13.88 -0.77 14.50
N SER A 275 -14.16 -0.03 13.42
CA SER A 275 -14.92 -0.54 12.28
C SER A 275 -14.23 -1.76 11.63
N SER A 276 -12.90 -1.66 11.43
CA SER A 276 -12.09 -2.77 10.92
C SER A 276 -12.09 -3.98 11.86
N HIS A 277 -12.07 -3.74 13.18
CA HIS A 277 -12.18 -4.77 14.19
C HIS A 277 -13.52 -5.51 14.12
N PHE A 278 -14.64 -4.80 14.00
CA PHE A 278 -15.97 -5.43 13.83
C PHE A 278 -16.07 -6.25 12.54
N ARG A 279 -15.50 -5.74 11.46
CA ARG A 279 -15.38 -6.50 10.19
C ARG A 279 -14.59 -7.80 10.40
N ASN A 280 -13.48 -7.74 11.13
CA ASN A 280 -12.66 -8.92 11.42
C ASN A 280 -13.43 -9.94 12.28
N LEU A 281 -14.18 -9.51 13.29
CA LEU A 281 -15.07 -10.38 14.05
C LEU A 281 -16.12 -11.06 13.16
N MET A 282 -16.70 -10.34 12.19
CA MET A 282 -17.64 -10.89 11.22
C MET A 282 -17.00 -11.96 10.34
N VAL A 283 -15.78 -11.71 9.84
CA VAL A 283 -15.02 -12.66 9.04
C VAL A 283 -14.69 -13.94 9.82
N CYS A 284 -14.41 -13.83 11.12
CA CYS A 284 -14.14 -14.97 11.98
C CYS A 284 -15.35 -15.84 12.30
N LYS A 285 -16.58 -15.42 11.96
CA LYS A 285 -17.80 -16.21 12.23
C LYS A 285 -17.96 -17.43 11.33
N THR A 286 -17.41 -17.40 10.14
CA THR A 286 -17.55 -18.46 9.14
C THR A 286 -16.19 -19.04 8.77
N PRO A 287 -16.01 -20.37 8.84
CA PRO A 287 -14.71 -21.00 8.52
C PRO A 287 -14.17 -20.64 7.14
N ASP A 288 -15.04 -20.52 6.14
CA ASP A 288 -14.66 -20.22 4.75
C ASP A 288 -14.07 -18.80 4.60
N THR A 289 -14.48 -17.88 5.47
CA THR A 289 -14.01 -16.48 5.42
C THR A 289 -12.78 -16.22 6.30
N ILE A 290 -12.38 -17.17 7.14
CA ILE A 290 -11.17 -17.05 7.99
C ILE A 290 -9.90 -16.81 7.16
N SER A 291 -9.86 -17.30 5.92
CA SER A 291 -8.75 -17.04 4.99
C SER A 291 -8.58 -15.55 4.64
N LEU A 292 -9.62 -14.73 4.84
CA LEU A 292 -9.59 -13.27 4.66
C LEU A 292 -9.06 -12.52 5.88
N PHE A 293 -8.73 -13.26 6.96
CA PHE A 293 -8.20 -12.73 8.21
C PHE A 293 -6.68 -12.77 8.18
N ASP A 294 -6.05 -11.62 8.05
CA ASP A 294 -4.61 -11.46 7.82
C ASP A 294 -3.88 -11.04 9.11
N LEU A 295 -4.14 -11.75 10.22
CA LEU A 295 -3.49 -11.54 11.51
C LEU A 295 -2.81 -12.83 12.00
N GLY A 296 -1.87 -12.70 12.97
CA GLY A 296 -1.18 -13.84 13.55
C GLY A 296 -2.10 -14.87 14.24
N ASP A 297 -1.64 -16.11 14.36
CA ASP A 297 -2.49 -17.18 14.85
C ASP A 297 -2.96 -16.98 16.30
N ASP A 298 -2.15 -16.42 17.18
CA ASP A 298 -2.51 -16.09 18.57
C ASP A 298 -3.64 -15.04 18.64
N VAL A 299 -3.57 -14.04 17.77
CA VAL A 299 -4.60 -12.99 17.67
C VAL A 299 -5.89 -13.56 17.11
N LYS A 300 -5.76 -14.48 16.14
CA LYS A 300 -6.89 -15.15 15.49
C LYS A 300 -7.75 -15.94 16.47
N GLU A 301 -7.16 -16.64 17.42
CA GLU A 301 -7.89 -17.37 18.45
C GLU A 301 -8.76 -16.44 19.30
N ARG A 302 -8.23 -15.29 19.74
CA ARG A 302 -8.99 -14.30 20.50
C ARG A 302 -10.16 -13.71 19.71
N TYR A 303 -9.95 -13.42 18.42
CA TYR A 303 -11.02 -12.97 17.54
C TYR A 303 -12.11 -14.04 17.36
N LEU A 304 -11.73 -15.32 17.23
CA LEU A 304 -12.66 -16.43 17.15
C LEU A 304 -13.50 -16.56 18.43
N GLU A 305 -12.90 -16.41 19.61
CA GLU A 305 -13.60 -16.45 20.87
C GLU A 305 -14.58 -15.30 21.01
N GLN A 306 -14.16 -14.06 20.75
CA GLN A 306 -15.03 -12.89 20.86
C GLN A 306 -16.13 -12.91 19.79
N SER A 307 -15.84 -13.39 18.58
CA SER A 307 -16.82 -13.50 17.51
C SER A 307 -18.03 -14.38 17.88
N LYS A 308 -17.82 -15.41 18.72
CA LYS A 308 -18.89 -16.29 19.22
C LYS A 308 -19.85 -15.56 20.16
N LYS A 309 -19.38 -14.56 20.90
CA LYS A 309 -20.18 -13.77 21.86
C LYS A 309 -21.10 -12.75 21.17
N VAL A 310 -20.84 -12.37 19.93
CA VAL A 310 -21.52 -11.27 19.23
C VAL A 310 -22.44 -11.79 18.14
N GLN A 311 -23.63 -11.23 17.97
CA GLN A 311 -24.53 -11.59 16.86
C GLN A 311 -24.10 -10.90 15.55
N SER A 312 -24.31 -11.58 14.40
CA SER A 312 -23.97 -11.01 13.08
C SER A 312 -24.74 -9.73 12.76
N SER A 313 -26.02 -9.66 13.19
CA SER A 313 -26.86 -8.46 13.05
C SER A 313 -26.29 -7.26 13.80
N TRP A 314 -25.78 -7.48 15.02
CA TRP A 314 -25.12 -6.45 15.82
C TRP A 314 -23.84 -5.95 15.13
N LEU A 315 -23.00 -6.85 14.62
CA LEU A 315 -21.76 -6.49 13.92
C LEU A 315 -22.05 -5.64 12.68
N ILE A 316 -23.07 -5.96 11.90
CA ILE A 316 -23.45 -5.17 10.72
C ILE A 316 -23.85 -3.75 11.14
N GLN A 317 -24.72 -3.61 12.14
CA GLN A 317 -25.14 -2.30 12.65
C GLN A 317 -23.96 -1.52 13.26
N ALA A 318 -23.05 -2.22 13.96
CA ALA A 318 -21.86 -1.61 14.53
C ALA A 318 -20.91 -1.06 13.45
N ILE A 319 -20.72 -1.80 12.35
CA ILE A 319 -19.93 -1.33 11.21
C ILE A 319 -20.60 -0.11 10.57
N GLU A 320 -21.90 -0.13 10.34
CA GLU A 320 -22.64 0.99 9.75
C GLU A 320 -22.56 2.25 10.63
N CYS A 321 -22.73 2.10 11.95
CA CYS A 321 -22.63 3.20 12.90
C CYS A 321 -21.23 3.80 12.92
N SER A 322 -20.19 2.97 12.98
CA SER A 322 -18.80 3.40 12.98
C SER A 322 -18.42 4.07 11.64
N ASN A 323 -18.86 3.53 10.51
CA ASN A 323 -18.61 4.11 9.18
C ASN A 323 -19.32 5.49 9.04
N THR A 324 -20.52 5.62 9.56
CA THR A 324 -21.24 6.91 9.56
C THR A 324 -20.49 7.96 10.38
N CYS A 325 -19.94 7.58 11.53
CA CYS A 325 -19.08 8.44 12.33
C CYS A 325 -17.82 8.88 11.56
N GLU A 326 -17.13 7.93 10.91
CA GLU A 326 -15.91 8.22 10.13
C GLU A 326 -16.18 9.20 8.99
N LEU A 327 -17.25 9.00 8.23
CA LEU A 327 -17.66 9.90 7.14
C LEU A 327 -17.94 11.33 7.63
N ASN A 328 -18.57 11.48 8.80
CA ASN A 328 -18.92 12.77 9.35
C ASN A 328 -17.82 13.40 10.21
N TYR A 329 -16.74 12.69 10.51
CA TYR A 329 -15.71 13.13 11.46
C TYR A 329 -15.09 14.46 11.09
N LYS A 330 -14.67 14.63 9.81
CA LYS A 330 -14.02 15.87 9.34
C LYS A 330 -14.97 17.07 9.27
N SER A 331 -16.25 16.85 9.09
CA SER A 331 -17.27 17.90 9.00
C SER A 331 -17.82 18.31 10.36
N SER A 332 -17.60 17.50 11.41
CA SER A 332 -18.07 17.79 12.76
C SER A 332 -17.26 18.89 13.41
N GLN A 333 -17.97 19.86 14.04
CA GLN A 333 -17.33 20.89 14.87
C GLN A 333 -16.81 20.34 16.21
N ASN A 334 -17.42 19.30 16.74
CA ASN A 334 -17.02 18.62 17.97
C ASN A 334 -16.77 17.13 17.68
N GLN A 335 -15.56 16.84 17.22
CA GLN A 335 -15.15 15.50 16.82
C GLN A 335 -15.17 14.51 18.00
N ARG A 336 -14.76 14.96 19.18
CA ARG A 336 -14.79 14.13 20.41
C ARG A 336 -16.23 13.71 20.75
N LEU A 337 -17.15 14.64 20.79
CA LEU A 337 -18.55 14.37 21.09
C LEU A 337 -19.19 13.42 20.05
N LEU A 338 -18.81 13.57 18.77
CA LEU A 338 -19.31 12.69 17.72
C LEU A 338 -18.90 11.24 17.98
N VAL A 339 -17.65 10.98 18.36
CA VAL A 339 -17.17 9.64 18.72
C VAL A 339 -17.85 9.12 19.98
N GLU A 340 -17.94 9.93 21.03
CA GLU A 340 -18.61 9.55 22.29
C GLU A 340 -20.08 9.17 22.06
N LEU A 341 -20.82 9.94 21.25
CA LEU A 341 -22.20 9.62 20.85
C LEU A 341 -22.28 8.29 20.10
N THR A 342 -21.35 8.07 19.18
CA THR A 342 -21.28 6.80 18.42
C THR A 342 -21.03 5.62 19.35
N LEU A 343 -20.14 5.75 20.31
CA LEU A 343 -19.83 4.72 21.31
C LEU A 343 -21.05 4.42 22.19
N MET A 344 -21.80 5.44 22.63
CA MET A 344 -23.05 5.28 23.37
C MET A 344 -24.12 4.55 22.52
N GLN A 345 -24.23 4.89 21.22
CA GLN A 345 -25.13 4.21 20.29
C GLN A 345 -24.75 2.73 20.15
N LEU A 346 -23.46 2.44 19.92
CA LEU A 346 -22.93 1.07 19.81
C LEU A 346 -23.24 0.24 21.07
N ALA A 347 -23.01 0.81 22.26
CA ALA A 347 -23.35 0.15 23.52
C ALA A 347 -24.87 -0.10 23.70
N SER A 348 -25.70 0.67 23.02
CA SER A 348 -27.19 0.55 23.13
C SER A 348 -27.78 -0.40 22.09
N LEU A 349 -27.03 -0.81 21.05
CA LEU A 349 -27.56 -1.66 19.96
C LEU A 349 -28.16 -3.01 20.44
N GLY A 350 -27.61 -3.63 21.48
CA GLY A 350 -28.10 -4.89 22.01
C GLY A 350 -29.33 -4.73 22.94
N ALA A 351 -29.36 -3.64 23.69
CA ALA A 351 -30.44 -3.38 24.68
C ALA A 351 -31.78 -3.12 24.02
N MET A 352 -31.85 -2.51 22.85
CA MET A 352 -33.09 -2.28 22.11
C MET A 352 -33.69 -3.58 21.56
N ALA A 353 -32.86 -4.48 21.04
CA ALA A 353 -33.33 -5.77 20.53
C ALA A 353 -33.93 -6.69 21.63
N ASP A 354 -33.38 -6.62 22.84
CA ASP A 354 -33.91 -7.39 24.00
C ASP A 354 -35.17 -6.78 24.59
N LEU A 355 -35.37 -5.47 24.52
CA LEU A 355 -36.60 -4.79 24.89
C LEU A 355 -37.76 -5.11 23.93
N GLU A 356 -37.50 -5.19 22.63
CA GLU A 356 -38.50 -5.58 21.64
C GLU A 356 -38.90 -7.07 21.79
N LYS A 357 -37.95 -7.97 22.02
CA LYS A 357 -38.24 -9.39 22.31
C LYS A 357 -39.05 -9.57 23.56
N LYS A 358 -38.79 -8.83 24.64
CA LYS A 358 -39.57 -8.87 25.88
C LYS A 358 -41.01 -8.33 25.71
N LYS A 359 -41.24 -7.33 24.85
CA LYS A 359 -42.58 -6.82 24.52
C LYS A 359 -43.39 -7.79 23.68
N VAL A 360 -42.77 -8.58 22.80
CA VAL A 360 -43.48 -9.59 21.98
C VAL A 360 -43.86 -10.83 22.78
N ILE A 361 -43.14 -11.15 23.87
CA ILE A 361 -43.43 -12.29 24.74
C ILE A 361 -44.47 -11.94 25.82
N SER A 362 -44.71 -10.65 26.08
CA SER A 362 -45.69 -10.17 27.09
C SER A 362 -47.07 -9.76 26.52
N ASN A 363 -47.30 -9.95 25.22
CA ASN A 363 -48.57 -9.88 24.53
C ASN A 363 -48.97 -11.28 24.03
#